data_fecb6bf95649a22d4c5b906a861a945a
#
_entry.id   fecb6bf95649a22d4c5b906a861a945a
#
_cell.length_a   1.000
_cell.length_b   1.000
_cell.length_c   1.000
_cell.angle_alpha   90.00
_cell.angle_beta   90.00
_cell.angle_gamma   90.00
#
_symmetry.space_group_name_H-M   'P 1'
#
loop_
_entity.id
_entity.type
_entity.pdbx_description
1 polymer ?
#
loop_
_entity_poly.entity_id
_entity_poly.type
_entity_poly.pdbx_seq_one_letter_code
_entity_poly.pdbx_strand_id
1 'polypeptide(L)'
;MQALGKCIVTTPGGYQTRMTFPAERILDEYNRHDGSASMISNLNFAIPASKIRNDYGIGVPPYLLMVKASVADQFFNEGKLPDGTGSFWGSYNSNNGEYVFTSLRDYIIELSKKDKITAEDTEFLIIPVNLGLETNTNNYTGETTTTVTSCTPYLTAPTMCELHTDRAKIVFTYSAQYNK
;
A
#
# COMPACT_ATOMS: atom_id res chain seq x y z
N MET A 1 -8.64 -22.28 4.98
CA MET A 1 -10.09 -21.94 4.94
C MET A 1 -10.22 -20.69 4.08
N GLN A 2 -10.58 -20.84 2.81
CA GLN A 2 -10.96 -19.67 1.99
C GLN A 2 -12.33 -19.22 2.50
N ALA A 3 -12.35 -18.21 3.35
CA ALA A 3 -13.56 -17.67 3.90
C ALA A 3 -14.30 -16.91 2.80
N LEU A 4 -15.21 -17.58 2.10
CA LEU A 4 -16.37 -16.97 1.41
C LEU A 4 -16.08 -15.70 0.57
N GLY A 5 -14.94 -15.61 -0.14
CA GLY A 5 -14.60 -14.45 -0.97
C GLY A 5 -14.35 -13.14 -0.20
N LYS A 6 -14.18 -13.19 1.12
CA LYS A 6 -13.90 -12.04 1.97
C LYS A 6 -12.42 -11.95 2.32
N CYS A 7 -11.83 -10.78 2.12
CA CYS A 7 -10.45 -10.48 2.52
C CYS A 7 -10.47 -9.89 3.94
N ILE A 8 -10.20 -10.70 4.96
CA ILE A 8 -10.20 -10.26 6.36
C ILE A 8 -8.77 -10.16 6.86
N VAL A 9 -8.49 -9.08 7.56
CA VAL A 9 -7.23 -8.86 8.27
C VAL A 9 -7.50 -8.73 9.76
N THR A 10 -6.78 -9.50 10.57
CA THR A 10 -6.95 -9.52 12.04
C THR A 10 -5.62 -9.53 12.78
N THR A 11 -5.59 -9.00 14.00
CA THR A 11 -4.48 -9.08 14.95
C THR A 11 -4.97 -9.37 16.37
N PRO A 12 -4.14 -9.92 17.25
CA PRO A 12 -2.88 -10.63 17.02
C PRO A 12 -3.11 -12.05 16.49
N GLY A 13 -2.07 -12.61 15.81
CA GLY A 13 -2.06 -14.02 15.39
C GLY A 13 -3.10 -14.40 14.32
N GLY A 14 -3.51 -13.43 13.52
CA GLY A 14 -4.65 -13.56 12.66
C GLY A 14 -4.37 -13.73 11.17
N TYR A 15 -5.40 -13.45 10.40
CA TYR A 15 -5.38 -13.60 8.95
C TYR A 15 -4.62 -12.46 8.28
N GLN A 16 -3.76 -12.83 7.34
CA GLN A 16 -3.14 -11.93 6.38
C GLN A 16 -3.86 -12.07 5.04
N THR A 17 -4.01 -10.98 4.32
CA THR A 17 -4.59 -11.02 2.98
C THR A 17 -3.47 -11.11 1.95
N ARG A 18 -3.50 -12.16 1.12
CA ARG A 18 -2.69 -12.23 -0.10
C ARG A 18 -3.43 -11.52 -1.22
N MET A 19 -2.75 -10.64 -1.91
CA MET A 19 -3.30 -9.84 -3.00
C MET A 19 -2.40 -9.94 -4.22
N THR A 20 -3.01 -10.07 -5.40
CA THR A 20 -2.32 -9.86 -6.68
C THR A 20 -2.49 -8.40 -7.08
N PHE A 21 -1.36 -7.67 -7.12
CA PHE A 21 -1.34 -6.28 -7.55
C PHE A 21 -1.52 -6.20 -9.07
N PRO A 22 -2.41 -5.35 -9.59
CA PRO A 22 -2.76 -5.32 -11.01
C PRO A 22 -1.71 -4.57 -11.86
N ALA A 23 -0.45 -5.02 -11.80
CA ALA A 23 0.71 -4.34 -12.40
C ALA A 23 0.56 -4.15 -13.91
N GLU A 24 0.13 -5.19 -14.65
CA GLU A 24 -0.04 -5.13 -16.09
C GLU A 24 -1.04 -4.02 -16.51
N ARG A 25 -2.18 -3.98 -15.84
CA ARG A 25 -3.20 -2.96 -16.11
C ARG A 25 -2.70 -1.54 -15.81
N ILE A 26 -1.88 -1.39 -14.78
CA ILE A 26 -1.27 -0.10 -14.41
C ILE A 26 -0.23 0.31 -15.45
N LEU A 27 0.58 -0.64 -15.93
CA LEU A 27 1.57 -0.39 -16.96
C LEU A 27 0.94 -0.07 -18.31
N ASP A 28 -0.16 -0.71 -18.67
CA ASP A 28 -0.91 -0.37 -19.86
C ASP A 28 -1.38 1.10 -19.83
N GLU A 29 -1.85 1.54 -18.68
CA GLU A 29 -2.27 2.93 -18.48
C GLU A 29 -1.06 3.88 -18.47
N TYR A 30 0.04 3.50 -17.81
CA TYR A 30 1.29 4.24 -17.82
C TYR A 30 1.80 4.44 -19.26
N ASN A 31 1.87 3.37 -20.04
CA ASN A 31 2.39 3.38 -21.40
C ASN A 31 1.50 4.19 -22.37
N ARG A 32 0.20 4.27 -22.15
CA ARG A 32 -0.70 5.13 -22.96
C ARG A 32 -0.34 6.61 -22.85
N HIS A 33 0.22 7.04 -21.74
CA HIS A 33 0.55 8.43 -21.46
C HIS A 33 2.02 8.78 -21.68
N ASP A 34 2.91 7.79 -21.78
CA ASP A 34 4.36 7.97 -21.96
C ASP A 34 4.75 8.55 -23.33
N GLY A 35 3.88 8.46 -24.33
CA GLY A 35 4.09 9.06 -25.65
C GLY A 35 3.89 10.57 -25.74
N SER A 36 3.38 11.20 -24.71
CA SER A 36 3.21 12.64 -24.59
C SER A 36 4.01 13.10 -23.38
N ALA A 37 4.96 13.98 -23.45
CA ALA A 37 5.78 14.57 -22.37
C ALA A 37 5.11 14.73 -20.96
N SER A 38 4.28 13.79 -20.57
CA SER A 38 3.56 13.71 -19.30
C SER A 38 4.32 12.80 -18.35
N MET A 39 4.69 13.35 -17.21
CA MET A 39 5.31 12.58 -16.13
C MET A 39 4.24 12.22 -15.08
N ILE A 40 4.20 10.95 -14.66
CA ILE A 40 3.45 10.59 -13.46
C ILE A 40 4.12 11.28 -12.29
N SER A 41 3.43 12.22 -11.66
CA SER A 41 3.92 12.92 -10.46
C SER A 41 3.60 12.14 -9.18
N ASN A 42 2.47 11.42 -9.15
CA ASN A 42 2.10 10.61 -8.00
C ASN A 42 1.24 9.41 -8.42
N LEU A 43 1.38 8.30 -7.69
CA LEU A 43 0.56 7.12 -7.84
C LEU A 43 0.17 6.61 -6.45
N ASN A 44 -1.13 6.64 -6.17
CA ASN A 44 -1.71 6.16 -4.94
C ASN A 44 -2.58 4.93 -5.21
N PHE A 45 -2.51 3.97 -4.31
CA PHE A 45 -3.35 2.78 -4.31
C PHE A 45 -4.23 2.78 -3.07
N ALA A 46 -5.55 2.82 -3.25
CA ALA A 46 -6.50 2.86 -2.16
C ALA A 46 -7.32 1.57 -2.11
N ILE A 47 -7.41 0.95 -0.93
CA ILE A 47 -8.22 -0.24 -0.68
C ILE A 47 -9.33 0.15 0.30
N PRO A 48 -10.60 0.16 -0.11
CA PRO A 48 -11.72 0.36 0.79
C PRO A 48 -11.75 -0.74 1.87
N ALA A 49 -12.08 -0.36 3.10
CA ALA A 49 -12.12 -1.27 4.22
C ALA A 49 -13.33 -0.99 5.10
N SER A 50 -13.96 -2.06 5.60
CA SER A 50 -15.09 -1.97 6.49
C SER A 50 -14.75 -2.51 7.87
N LYS A 51 -15.19 -1.80 8.91
CA LYS A 51 -15.16 -2.30 10.27
C LYS A 51 -16.11 -3.49 10.39
N ILE A 52 -15.62 -4.61 10.91
CA ILE A 52 -16.46 -5.77 11.19
C ILE A 52 -17.22 -5.51 12.50
N ARG A 53 -18.55 -5.65 12.45
CA ARG A 53 -19.38 -5.48 13.63
C ARG A 53 -19.01 -6.51 14.71
N ASN A 54 -18.76 -6.03 15.92
CA ASN A 54 -18.45 -6.86 17.07
C ASN A 54 -18.88 -6.16 18.37
N ASP A 55 -19.09 -6.94 19.43
CA ASP A 55 -19.54 -6.45 20.74
C ASP A 55 -18.37 -6.04 21.66
N TYR A 56 -17.12 -6.22 21.21
CA TYR A 56 -15.90 -6.00 21.99
C TYR A 56 -15.21 -4.67 21.68
N GLY A 57 -15.79 -3.82 20.84
CA GLY A 57 -15.17 -2.54 20.45
C GLY A 57 -13.92 -2.67 19.58
N ILE A 58 -13.67 -3.85 18.98
CA ILE A 58 -12.50 -4.09 18.11
C ILE A 58 -12.57 -3.15 16.92
N GLY A 59 -11.51 -2.36 16.74
CA GLY A 59 -11.37 -1.39 15.66
C GLY A 59 -10.64 -1.94 14.45
N VAL A 60 -10.37 -1.04 13.50
CA VAL A 60 -9.51 -1.33 12.35
C VAL A 60 -8.05 -1.04 12.72
N PRO A 61 -7.06 -1.74 12.13
CA PRO A 61 -5.65 -1.41 12.33
C PRO A 61 -5.35 -0.01 11.77
N PRO A 62 -4.52 0.81 12.45
CA PRO A 62 -4.22 2.16 11.97
C PRO A 62 -3.38 2.16 10.69
N TYR A 63 -2.50 1.17 10.55
CA TYR A 63 -1.61 1.03 9.41
C TYR A 63 -1.60 -0.38 8.87
N LEU A 64 -1.47 -0.51 7.56
CA LEU A 64 -1.19 -1.76 6.86
C LEU A 64 0.14 -1.66 6.11
N LEU A 65 0.90 -2.75 6.16
CA LEU A 65 2.05 -2.99 5.30
C LEU A 65 1.59 -3.83 4.11
N MET A 66 1.92 -3.41 2.91
CA MET A 66 1.84 -4.19 1.69
C MET A 66 3.26 -4.57 1.30
N VAL A 67 3.64 -5.84 1.43
CA VAL A 67 4.99 -6.34 1.22
C VAL A 67 4.97 -7.50 0.23
N LYS A 68 5.97 -7.59 -0.66
CA LYS A 68 6.10 -8.72 -1.59
C LYS A 68 6.05 -10.05 -0.84
N ALA A 69 5.23 -10.97 -1.29
CA ALA A 69 5.02 -12.27 -0.63
C ALA A 69 6.32 -13.07 -0.49
N SER A 70 7.25 -12.93 -1.44
CA SER A 70 8.55 -13.61 -1.45
C SER A 70 9.51 -13.18 -0.33
N VAL A 71 9.34 -11.98 0.24
CA VAL A 71 10.24 -11.43 1.29
C VAL A 71 9.54 -11.17 2.62
N ALA A 72 8.24 -11.43 2.70
CA ALA A 72 7.42 -11.07 3.86
C ALA A 72 7.90 -11.73 5.17
N ASP A 73 8.32 -13.00 5.11
CA ASP A 73 8.78 -13.74 6.28
C ASP A 73 10.09 -13.15 6.87
N GLN A 74 10.95 -12.61 6.00
CA GLN A 74 12.23 -12.01 6.40
C GLN A 74 12.10 -10.55 6.79
N PHE A 75 11.06 -9.86 6.33
CA PHE A 75 10.89 -8.42 6.49
C PHE A 75 11.04 -7.96 7.94
N PHE A 76 10.29 -8.58 8.85
CA PHE A 76 10.34 -8.22 10.26
C PHE A 76 11.58 -8.77 10.99
N ASN A 77 12.06 -9.96 10.60
CA ASN A 77 13.25 -10.59 11.21
C ASN A 77 14.52 -9.75 10.95
N GLU A 78 14.57 -9.09 9.81
CA GLU A 78 15.71 -8.24 9.41
C GLU A 78 15.51 -6.76 9.82
N GLY A 79 14.41 -6.43 10.48
CA GLY A 79 14.10 -5.05 10.90
C GLY A 79 13.93 -4.08 9.72
N LYS A 80 13.45 -4.57 8.57
CA LYS A 80 13.27 -3.75 7.37
C LYS A 80 12.21 -2.69 7.56
N LEU A 81 12.38 -1.58 6.86
CA LEU A 81 11.40 -0.50 6.74
C LEU A 81 10.75 -0.54 5.35
N PRO A 82 9.52 -0.02 5.19
CA PRO A 82 8.91 0.18 3.88
C PRO A 82 9.81 1.02 2.98
N ASP A 83 10.16 0.49 1.81
CA ASP A 83 11.16 1.04 0.89
C ASP A 83 10.58 1.66 -0.39
N GLY A 84 9.27 1.51 -0.62
CA GLY A 84 8.61 2.02 -1.83
C GLY A 84 8.87 1.21 -3.10
N THR A 85 9.58 0.07 -3.02
CA THR A 85 9.88 -0.81 -4.15
C THR A 85 9.43 -2.25 -3.94
N GLY A 86 9.69 -2.82 -2.78
CA GLY A 86 9.25 -4.16 -2.36
C GLY A 86 8.21 -4.15 -1.27
N SER A 87 8.04 -3.00 -0.63
CA SER A 87 7.16 -2.82 0.51
C SER A 87 6.62 -1.39 0.59
N PHE A 88 5.34 -1.28 0.93
CA PHE A 88 4.60 -0.01 0.99
C PHE A 88 3.77 0.00 2.26
N TRP A 89 3.54 1.17 2.83
CA TRP A 89 2.63 1.31 3.95
C TRP A 89 1.44 2.19 3.59
N GLY A 90 0.30 1.90 4.19
CA GLY A 90 -0.92 2.67 4.04
C GLY A 90 -1.55 2.99 5.38
N SER A 91 -2.03 4.21 5.54
CA SER A 91 -2.80 4.65 6.69
C SER A 91 -4.31 4.52 6.45
N TYR A 92 -5.05 4.25 7.51
CA TYR A 92 -6.51 4.23 7.45
C TYR A 92 -7.08 5.66 7.45
N ASN A 93 -7.78 5.99 6.38
CA ASN A 93 -8.56 7.23 6.30
C ASN A 93 -9.99 6.96 6.76
N SER A 94 -10.33 7.40 7.97
CA SER A 94 -11.65 7.18 8.55
C SER A 94 -12.79 7.94 7.84
N ASN A 95 -12.49 9.02 7.13
CA ASN A 95 -13.49 9.80 6.39
C ASN A 95 -13.99 9.05 5.16
N ASN A 96 -13.09 8.34 4.49
CA ASN A 96 -13.39 7.60 3.27
C ASN A 96 -13.58 6.10 3.51
N GLY A 97 -13.19 5.59 4.69
CA GLY A 97 -13.23 4.18 5.00
C GLY A 97 -12.27 3.34 4.13
N GLU A 98 -11.04 3.82 3.93
CA GLU A 98 -10.07 3.17 3.06
C GLU A 98 -8.65 3.28 3.58
N TYR A 99 -7.79 2.32 3.18
CA TYR A 99 -6.34 2.42 3.35
C TYR A 99 -5.73 3.00 2.09
N VAL A 100 -4.88 4.02 2.24
CA VAL A 100 -4.19 4.67 1.13
C VAL A 100 -2.71 4.38 1.22
N PHE A 101 -2.20 3.64 0.23
CA PHE A 101 -0.79 3.38 -0.01
C PHE A 101 -0.26 4.41 -0.99
N THR A 102 0.81 5.08 -0.61
CA THR A 102 1.46 6.11 -1.42
C THR A 102 2.82 5.62 -1.95
N SER A 103 3.48 6.42 -2.79
CA SER A 103 4.84 6.16 -3.26
C SER A 103 5.02 4.92 -4.15
N LEU A 104 3.97 4.48 -4.85
CA LEU A 104 4.07 3.36 -5.79
C LEU A 104 4.65 3.76 -7.16
N ARG A 105 4.90 5.05 -7.38
CA ARG A 105 5.39 5.56 -8.67
C ARG A 105 6.68 4.88 -9.11
N ASP A 106 7.69 4.86 -8.23
CA ASP A 106 9.02 4.34 -8.57
C ASP A 106 8.97 2.84 -8.82
N TYR A 107 8.13 2.13 -8.09
CA TYR A 107 7.87 0.71 -8.34
C TYR A 107 7.28 0.45 -9.74
N ILE A 108 6.32 1.23 -10.19
CA ILE A 108 5.76 1.11 -11.54
C ILE A 108 6.80 1.45 -12.60
N ILE A 109 7.64 2.45 -12.38
CA ILE A 109 8.76 2.77 -13.29
C ILE A 109 9.78 1.62 -13.34
N GLU A 110 10.06 0.94 -12.23
CA GLU A 110 10.91 -0.25 -12.23
C GLU A 110 10.28 -1.41 -13.00
N LEU A 111 8.98 -1.64 -12.80
CA LEU A 111 8.27 -2.68 -13.54
C LEU A 111 8.22 -2.41 -15.03
N SER A 112 8.10 -1.15 -15.47
CA SER A 112 8.07 -0.78 -16.88
C SER A 112 9.38 -1.08 -17.65
N LYS A 113 10.49 -1.25 -16.90
CA LYS A 113 11.80 -1.59 -17.48
C LYS A 113 12.02 -3.11 -17.61
N LYS A 114 11.11 -3.93 -17.08
CA LYS A 114 11.22 -5.38 -17.13
C LYS A 114 10.62 -5.92 -18.42
N ASP A 115 11.31 -6.88 -19.05
CA ASP A 115 10.80 -7.57 -20.24
C ASP A 115 9.57 -8.45 -19.90
N LYS A 116 9.49 -8.93 -18.66
CA LYS A 116 8.39 -9.79 -18.21
C LYS A 116 8.09 -9.54 -16.72
N ILE A 117 6.82 -9.38 -16.43
CA ILE A 117 6.30 -9.33 -15.05
C ILE A 117 6.02 -10.75 -14.56
N THR A 118 6.45 -11.07 -13.37
CA THR A 118 6.29 -12.37 -12.73
C THR A 118 5.38 -12.30 -11.50
N ALA A 119 5.00 -13.46 -10.95
CA ALA A 119 4.25 -13.51 -9.70
C ALA A 119 5.00 -12.84 -8.53
N GLU A 120 6.34 -12.92 -8.50
CA GLU A 120 7.17 -12.24 -7.50
C GLU A 120 7.03 -10.71 -7.54
N ASP A 121 6.66 -10.18 -8.69
CA ASP A 121 6.44 -8.75 -8.86
C ASP A 121 5.01 -8.32 -8.49
N THR A 122 4.07 -9.23 -8.47
CA THR A 122 2.64 -8.89 -8.32
C THR A 122 2.01 -9.44 -7.05
N GLU A 123 2.60 -10.45 -6.43
CA GLU A 123 2.05 -11.03 -5.21
C GLU A 123 2.52 -10.29 -3.96
N PHE A 124 1.55 -9.76 -3.21
CA PHE A 124 1.77 -9.05 -1.95
C PHE A 124 0.98 -9.68 -0.80
N LEU A 125 1.54 -9.55 0.40
CA LEU A 125 0.81 -9.75 1.65
C LEU A 125 0.44 -8.40 2.26
N ILE A 126 -0.78 -8.31 2.76
CA ILE A 126 -1.29 -7.18 3.52
C ILE A 126 -1.29 -7.55 5.00
N ILE A 127 -0.50 -6.83 5.79
CA ILE A 127 -0.20 -7.15 7.19
C ILE A 127 -0.44 -5.92 8.06
N PRO A 128 -1.21 -6.01 9.16
CA PRO A 128 -1.30 -4.92 10.13
C PRO A 128 0.03 -4.65 10.83
N VAL A 129 0.41 -3.38 10.92
CA VAL A 129 1.69 -2.96 11.51
C VAL A 129 1.54 -1.77 12.46
N ASN A 130 2.49 -1.68 13.40
CA ASN A 130 2.82 -0.44 14.08
C ASN A 130 3.93 0.25 13.30
N LEU A 131 3.78 1.56 13.10
CA LEU A 131 4.80 2.40 12.47
C LEU A 131 5.25 3.48 13.44
N GLY A 132 6.56 3.63 13.61
CA GLY A 132 7.15 4.86 14.10
C GLY A 132 7.26 5.84 12.94
N LEU A 133 6.68 7.03 13.08
CA LEU A 133 6.68 8.06 12.05
C LEU A 133 7.32 9.34 12.62
N GLU A 134 8.26 9.88 11.87
CA GLU A 134 8.82 11.22 12.12
C GLU A 134 8.40 12.16 11.00
N THR A 135 7.86 13.31 11.39
CA THR A 135 7.41 14.33 10.44
C THR A 135 8.30 15.55 10.57
N ASN A 136 8.97 15.90 9.48
CA ASN A 136 9.80 17.09 9.37
C ASN A 136 9.16 18.09 8.41
N THR A 137 8.96 19.32 8.85
CA THR A 137 8.48 20.42 8.01
C THR A 137 9.63 21.34 7.69
N ASN A 138 9.91 21.53 6.41
CA ASN A 138 10.88 22.52 5.96
C ASN A 138 10.32 23.93 6.17
N ASN A 139 10.90 24.68 7.07
CA ASN A 139 10.43 26.03 7.42
C ASN A 139 10.52 27.05 6.28
N TYR A 140 11.31 26.77 5.24
CA TYR A 140 11.47 27.66 4.08
C TYR A 140 10.49 27.35 2.95
N THR A 141 10.19 26.06 2.70
CA THR A 141 9.29 25.65 1.61
C THR A 141 7.88 25.30 2.08
N GLY A 142 7.69 25.09 3.38
CA GLY A 142 6.46 24.57 3.95
C GLY A 142 6.20 23.10 3.64
N GLU A 143 7.12 22.42 2.96
CA GLU A 143 6.99 21.01 2.63
C GLU A 143 7.12 20.14 3.88
N THR A 144 6.21 19.21 4.02
CA THR A 144 6.20 18.23 5.12
C THR A 144 6.57 16.85 4.58
N THR A 145 7.63 16.28 5.14
CA THR A 145 8.08 14.92 4.82
C THR A 145 7.86 14.02 6.02
N THR A 146 7.22 12.87 5.79
CA THR A 146 7.03 11.83 6.81
C THR A 146 7.95 10.66 6.51
N THR A 147 8.79 10.30 7.49
CA THR A 147 9.75 9.19 7.40
C THR A 147 9.34 8.09 8.37
N VAL A 148 9.38 6.84 7.91
CA VAL A 148 9.18 5.67 8.77
C VAL A 148 10.48 5.36 9.49
N THR A 149 10.44 5.33 10.83
CA THR A 149 11.61 5.04 11.70
C THR A 149 11.56 3.64 12.28
N SER A 150 10.38 3.01 12.34
CA SER A 150 10.23 1.62 12.74
C SER A 150 8.99 1.00 12.08
N CYS A 151 9.04 -0.31 11.84
CA CYS A 151 7.91 -1.09 11.32
C CYS A 151 7.88 -2.45 12.03
N THR A 152 6.86 -2.71 12.82
CA THR A 152 6.70 -3.97 13.55
C THR A 152 5.28 -4.52 13.39
N PRO A 153 5.07 -5.84 13.52
CA PRO A 153 3.72 -6.38 13.53
C PRO A 153 2.82 -5.70 14.57
N TYR A 154 1.58 -5.45 14.22
CA TYR A 154 0.64 -4.82 15.17
C TYR A 154 0.17 -5.84 16.21
N LEU A 155 0.69 -5.73 17.44
CA LEU A 155 0.38 -6.63 18.56
C LEU A 155 -0.21 -5.88 19.77
N THR A 156 -0.41 -4.58 19.65
CA THR A 156 -0.78 -3.71 20.78
C THR A 156 -2.21 -3.94 21.26
N ALA A 157 -3.14 -4.17 20.34
CA ALA A 157 -4.54 -4.42 20.64
C ALA A 157 -5.18 -5.29 19.55
N PRO A 158 -6.26 -6.01 19.85
CA PRO A 158 -7.03 -6.69 18.81
C PRO A 158 -7.59 -5.71 17.80
N THR A 159 -7.37 -6.01 16.51
CA THR A 159 -7.98 -5.25 15.40
C THR A 159 -8.54 -6.20 14.35
N MET A 160 -9.55 -5.74 13.62
CA MET A 160 -10.21 -6.54 12.60
C MET A 160 -10.87 -5.65 11.56
N CYS A 161 -10.62 -5.93 10.28
CA CYS A 161 -11.34 -5.27 9.18
C CYS A 161 -11.53 -6.22 7.98
N GLU A 162 -12.54 -5.93 7.18
CA GLU A 162 -12.75 -6.53 5.87
C GLU A 162 -12.21 -5.59 4.82
N LEU A 163 -11.28 -6.06 3.97
CA LEU A 163 -10.73 -5.32 2.84
C LEU A 163 -11.54 -5.63 1.58
N HIS A 164 -11.94 -4.61 0.84
CA HIS A 164 -12.66 -4.72 -0.43
C HIS A 164 -11.68 -4.57 -1.60
N THR A 165 -10.87 -5.59 -1.83
CA THR A 165 -9.84 -5.59 -2.89
C THR A 165 -10.44 -5.54 -4.31
N ASP A 166 -11.67 -6.00 -4.48
CA ASP A 166 -12.46 -5.89 -5.71
C ASP A 166 -12.84 -4.44 -6.08
N ARG A 167 -12.81 -3.54 -5.08
CA ARG A 167 -13.10 -2.10 -5.21
C ARG A 167 -11.86 -1.23 -5.05
N ALA A 168 -10.68 -1.84 -5.04
CA ALA A 168 -9.43 -1.10 -4.94
C ALA A 168 -9.28 -0.13 -6.12
N LYS A 169 -8.75 1.07 -5.81
CA LYS A 169 -8.62 2.18 -6.76
C LYS A 169 -7.17 2.57 -6.89
N ILE A 170 -6.79 2.91 -8.11
CA ILE A 170 -5.50 3.50 -8.42
C ILE A 170 -5.73 4.91 -8.91
N VAL A 171 -5.07 5.86 -8.29
CA VAL A 171 -5.12 7.27 -8.65
C VAL A 171 -3.77 7.69 -9.19
N PHE A 172 -3.77 8.07 -10.47
CA PHE A 172 -2.61 8.65 -11.14
C PHE A 172 -2.74 10.17 -11.15
N THR A 173 -1.65 10.85 -10.84
CA THR A 173 -1.54 12.30 -11.04
C THR A 173 -0.47 12.55 -12.11
N TYR A 174 -0.85 13.20 -13.19
CA TYR A 174 0.03 13.51 -14.32
C TYR A 174 0.37 14.99 -14.34
N SER A 175 1.61 15.29 -14.68
CA SER A 175 2.05 16.62 -15.10
C SER A 175 2.22 16.62 -16.62
N ALA A 176 1.47 17.42 -17.35
CA ALA A 176 1.62 17.58 -18.78
C ALA A 176 2.35 18.89 -19.08
N GLN A 177 3.44 18.84 -19.87
CA GLN A 177 4.05 20.02 -20.46
C GLN A 177 3.35 20.31 -21.80
N TYR A 178 2.61 21.42 -21.86
CA TYR A 178 2.14 21.93 -23.14
C TYR A 178 3.28 22.72 -23.78
N ASN A 179 3.94 22.14 -24.78
CA ASN A 179 4.77 22.94 -25.69
C ASN A 179 3.83 23.79 -26.54
N LYS A 180 3.87 25.12 -26.36
CA LYS A 180 3.29 26.09 -27.28
C LYS A 180 4.15 26.26 -28.49
#